data_6719c5fe91c9296a0ef1c0275d07314c
#
_entry.id   6719c5fe91c9296a0ef1c0275d07314c
#
_cell.length_a   1.000
_cell.length_b   1.000
_cell.length_c   1.000
_cell.angle_alpha   90.00
_cell.angle_beta   90.00
_cell.angle_gamma   90.00
#
_symmetry.space_group_name_H-M   'P 1'
#
loop_
_entity.id
_entity.type
_entity.pdbx_description
1 polymer ?
#
loop_
_entity_poly.entity_id
_entity_poly.type
_entity_poly.pdbx_seq_one_letter_code
_entity_poly.pdbx_strand_id
1 'polypeptide(L)'
;MSAGSANAPRPSPVAILVNGPSSSGKSTICRALQDRLTELADGNADAAFARVAFDDVGLLLSNKLYPVSFVQLQGGDLTRLVSRAPHDGRAAWEYIDESHVSGPHGGSPRLRLVFNPHGRKLLAGIHRSWGQHLALGTNLVIDHFLQDEEWKEEVLGILRDSGARIFFIGVFCSVTELERREAIRGDGAFEGRPLGLARRSDELCHAHDLAYDITVRTNDQTTAESVETIIAAMRNAGLLT
;
A
#
# COMPACT_ATOMS: atom_id res chain seq x y z
N MET A 1 15.67 -18.87 44.94
CA MET A 1 14.39 -18.79 44.22
C MET A 1 14.14 -17.32 43.95
N SER A 2 14.46 -16.84 42.72
CA SER A 2 14.25 -15.45 42.33
C SER A 2 12.79 -15.28 41.94
N ALA A 3 12.08 -14.41 42.67
CA ALA A 3 10.70 -14.05 42.37
C ALA A 3 10.66 -13.41 41.02
N GLY A 4 9.89 -13.99 40.10
CA GLY A 4 9.67 -13.44 38.76
C GLY A 4 9.08 -12.07 38.84
N SER A 5 9.78 -11.11 38.25
CA SER A 5 9.27 -9.77 37.98
C SER A 5 7.94 -9.92 37.23
N ALA A 6 6.86 -9.46 37.84
CA ALA A 6 5.56 -9.35 37.19
C ALA A 6 5.75 -8.50 35.92
N ASN A 7 5.55 -9.12 34.78
CA ASN A 7 5.73 -8.51 33.47
C ASN A 7 4.74 -7.33 33.36
N ALA A 8 5.22 -6.11 33.36
CA ALA A 8 4.37 -4.96 33.10
C ALA A 8 3.65 -5.20 31.74
N PRO A 9 2.37 -4.85 31.61
CA PRO A 9 1.65 -5.06 30.35
C PRO A 9 2.41 -4.37 29.21
N ARG A 10 2.73 -5.12 28.16
CA ARG A 10 3.38 -4.56 26.99
C ARG A 10 2.48 -3.46 26.40
N PRO A 11 3.04 -2.34 25.98
CA PRO A 11 2.25 -1.34 25.28
C PRO A 11 1.61 -1.96 24.02
N SER A 12 0.39 -1.52 23.71
CA SER A 12 -0.27 -1.96 22.47
C SER A 12 0.59 -1.64 21.26
N PRO A 13 0.76 -2.57 20.32
CA PRO A 13 1.53 -2.33 19.10
C PRO A 13 0.90 -1.21 18.26
N VAL A 14 1.68 -0.61 17.40
CA VAL A 14 1.25 0.45 16.51
C VAL A 14 1.19 -0.08 15.08
N ALA A 15 0.06 0.14 14.42
CA ALA A 15 -0.15 -0.11 13.01
C ALA A 15 -0.23 1.23 12.26
N ILE A 16 0.79 1.55 11.48
CA ILE A 16 0.78 2.71 10.60
C ILE A 16 0.28 2.26 9.24
N LEU A 17 -0.96 2.59 8.88
CA LEU A 17 -1.56 2.27 7.59
C LEU A 17 -1.38 3.44 6.64
N VAL A 18 -0.64 3.23 5.56
CA VAL A 18 -0.37 4.24 4.54
C VAL A 18 -1.15 3.91 3.28
N ASN A 19 -2.12 4.76 2.95
CA ASN A 19 -2.98 4.62 1.78
C ASN A 19 -2.72 5.72 0.75
N GLY A 20 -2.88 5.39 -0.51
CA GLY A 20 -2.76 6.34 -1.62
C GLY A 20 -2.62 5.63 -2.96
N PRO A 21 -2.70 6.33 -4.10
CA PRO A 21 -2.73 5.75 -5.43
C PRO A 21 -1.40 5.12 -5.86
N SER A 22 -1.44 4.35 -6.94
CA SER A 22 -0.23 3.92 -7.64
C SER A 22 0.60 5.14 -8.03
N SER A 23 1.92 5.00 -7.99
CA SER A 23 2.87 6.08 -8.33
C SER A 23 2.86 7.33 -7.42
N SER A 24 2.09 7.33 -6.33
CA SER A 24 2.07 8.46 -5.37
C SER A 24 3.34 8.61 -4.53
N GLY A 25 4.24 7.62 -4.52
CA GLY A 25 5.43 7.62 -3.67
C GLY A 25 5.23 6.95 -2.30
N LYS A 26 4.08 6.30 -2.04
CA LYS A 26 3.82 5.58 -0.78
C LYS A 26 4.97 4.69 -0.34
N SER A 27 5.43 3.79 -1.21
CA SER A 27 6.48 2.83 -0.86
C SER A 27 7.80 3.51 -0.51
N THR A 28 8.09 4.68 -1.10
CA THR A 28 9.25 5.50 -0.77
C THR A 28 9.09 6.11 0.62
N ILE A 29 7.90 6.66 0.92
CA ILE A 29 7.57 7.19 2.25
C ILE A 29 7.63 6.06 3.29
N CYS A 30 7.03 4.90 3.04
CA CYS A 30 7.02 3.78 3.98
C CYS A 30 8.44 3.30 4.34
N ARG A 31 9.36 3.23 3.36
CA ARG A 31 10.76 2.88 3.62
C ARG A 31 11.46 3.95 4.46
N ALA A 32 11.39 5.20 4.04
CA ALA A 32 12.03 6.30 4.75
C ALA A 32 11.45 6.49 6.17
N LEU A 33 10.13 6.27 6.34
CA LEU A 33 9.49 6.29 7.65
C LEU A 33 9.99 5.13 8.53
N GLN A 34 10.10 3.92 7.99
CA GLN A 34 10.65 2.76 8.71
C GLN A 34 12.08 3.05 9.16
N ASP A 35 12.94 3.57 8.28
CA ASP A 35 14.33 3.92 8.59
C ASP A 35 14.36 4.96 9.73
N ARG A 36 13.55 6.01 9.63
CA ARG A 36 13.46 7.06 10.65
C ARG A 36 12.94 6.55 12.00
N LEU A 37 11.94 5.68 12.00
CA LEU A 37 11.44 5.04 13.22
C LEU A 37 12.47 4.11 13.85
N THR A 38 13.28 3.43 13.03
CA THR A 38 14.40 2.59 13.51
C THR A 38 15.48 3.43 14.18
N GLU A 39 15.82 4.59 13.62
CA GLU A 39 16.74 5.56 14.26
C GLU A 39 16.19 6.03 15.61
N LEU A 40 14.90 6.37 15.66
CA LEU A 40 14.25 6.84 16.90
C LEU A 40 14.12 5.73 17.96
N ALA A 41 14.09 4.48 17.56
CA ALA A 41 14.09 3.33 18.47
C ALA A 41 15.43 3.14 19.21
N ASP A 42 16.51 3.76 18.74
CA ASP A 42 17.84 3.77 19.37
C ASP A 42 18.29 2.39 19.88
N GLY A 43 18.20 1.38 19.00
CA GLY A 43 18.56 0.00 19.33
C GLY A 43 17.52 -0.80 20.13
N ASN A 44 16.41 -0.20 20.50
CA ASN A 44 15.29 -0.91 21.17
C ASN A 44 14.48 -1.70 20.12
N ALA A 45 14.71 -3.01 20.06
CA ALA A 45 14.02 -3.90 19.10
C ALA A 45 12.49 -3.93 19.29
N ASP A 46 12.00 -3.75 20.50
CA ASP A 46 10.55 -3.74 20.80
C ASP A 46 9.86 -2.46 20.29
N ALA A 47 10.62 -1.38 20.05
CA ALA A 47 10.15 -0.13 19.48
C ALA A 47 10.31 -0.09 17.95
N ALA A 48 10.98 -1.07 17.34
CA ALA A 48 11.19 -1.11 15.90
C ALA A 48 9.89 -1.42 15.13
N PHE A 49 9.83 -0.95 13.88
CA PHE A 49 8.71 -1.19 12.98
C PHE A 49 9.12 -2.11 11.84
N ALA A 50 8.38 -3.18 11.62
CA ALA A 50 8.48 -3.97 10.41
C ALA A 50 7.63 -3.32 9.29
N ARG A 51 8.12 -3.36 8.07
CA ARG A 51 7.36 -2.91 6.91
C ARG A 51 6.77 -4.10 6.16
N VAL A 52 5.49 -4.00 5.86
CA VAL A 52 4.74 -4.93 5.03
C VAL A 52 4.02 -4.18 3.91
N ALA A 53 3.73 -4.83 2.81
CA ALA A 53 3.13 -4.18 1.67
C ALA A 53 2.05 -5.02 1.00
N PHE A 54 1.08 -4.34 0.41
CA PHE A 54 0.08 -4.96 -0.47
C PHE A 54 0.74 -5.72 -1.63
N ASP A 55 1.80 -5.16 -2.22
CA ASP A 55 2.54 -5.76 -3.34
C ASP A 55 3.21 -7.11 -2.95
N ASP A 56 3.35 -7.43 -1.66
CA ASP A 56 3.92 -8.69 -1.18
C ASP A 56 3.06 -9.91 -1.61
N VAL A 57 1.80 -9.70 -1.98
CA VAL A 57 0.94 -10.74 -2.58
C VAL A 57 1.61 -11.36 -3.81
N GLY A 58 2.36 -10.58 -4.56
CA GLY A 58 3.11 -11.05 -5.72
C GLY A 58 4.20 -12.06 -5.37
N LEU A 59 4.81 -11.98 -4.19
CA LEU A 59 5.86 -12.89 -3.75
C LEU A 59 5.34 -14.30 -3.43
N LEU A 60 4.03 -14.45 -3.21
CA LEU A 60 3.39 -15.73 -2.94
C LEU A 60 3.09 -16.53 -4.20
N LEU A 61 3.26 -15.94 -5.39
CA LEU A 61 2.88 -16.55 -6.64
C LEU A 61 4.09 -17.10 -7.40
N SER A 62 3.89 -18.27 -7.99
CA SER A 62 4.78 -18.75 -9.07
C SER A 62 4.73 -17.78 -10.26
N ASN A 63 5.89 -17.55 -10.90
CA ASN A 63 5.95 -16.74 -12.13
C ASN A 63 4.99 -17.22 -13.24
N LYS A 64 4.55 -18.48 -13.19
CA LYS A 64 3.56 -19.05 -14.12
C LYS A 64 2.13 -18.58 -13.86
N LEU A 65 1.85 -18.11 -12.65
CA LEU A 65 0.55 -17.57 -12.21
C LEU A 65 0.57 -16.04 -12.17
N TYR A 66 1.70 -15.41 -12.45
CA TYR A 66 1.81 -13.96 -12.58
C TYR A 66 1.00 -13.51 -13.81
N PRO A 67 0.04 -12.64 -13.62
CA PRO A 67 -1.01 -12.46 -14.63
C PRO A 67 -0.57 -11.73 -15.87
N VAL A 68 0.49 -10.93 -15.82
CA VAL A 68 0.72 -9.97 -16.90
C VAL A 68 2.19 -9.65 -17.08
N SER A 69 2.69 -9.86 -18.28
CA SER A 69 3.78 -9.07 -18.84
C SER A 69 3.18 -8.02 -19.74
N PHE A 70 3.40 -6.76 -19.41
CA PHE A 70 3.08 -5.69 -20.32
C PHE A 70 4.20 -5.59 -21.36
N VAL A 71 3.86 -5.79 -22.61
CA VAL A 71 4.71 -5.39 -23.73
C VAL A 71 4.20 -4.02 -24.15
N GLN A 72 4.96 -2.97 -23.82
CA GLN A 72 4.72 -1.67 -24.40
C GLN A 72 4.97 -1.77 -25.90
N LEU A 73 3.90 -1.75 -26.69
CA LEU A 73 4.04 -1.63 -28.13
C LEU A 73 4.44 -0.19 -28.46
N GLN A 74 5.54 -0.05 -29.16
CA GLN A 74 5.92 1.22 -29.76
C GLN A 74 4.74 1.74 -30.59
N GLY A 75 4.17 2.88 -30.19
CA GLY A 75 3.03 3.49 -30.87
C GLY A 75 1.84 3.87 -30.00
N GLY A 76 1.89 3.65 -28.68
CA GLY A 76 0.87 4.19 -27.74
C GLY A 76 -0.47 3.47 -27.78
N ASP A 77 -0.59 2.36 -28.49
CA ASP A 77 -1.81 1.55 -28.50
C ASP A 77 -1.83 0.57 -27.33
N LEU A 78 -2.59 0.92 -26.27
CA LEU A 78 -2.78 0.15 -25.05
C LEU A 78 -3.61 -1.13 -25.24
N THR A 79 -4.07 -1.41 -26.46
CA THR A 79 -4.99 -2.52 -26.76
C THR A 79 -4.36 -3.91 -26.74
N ARG A 80 -3.04 -4.02 -26.51
CA ARG A 80 -2.36 -5.31 -26.35
C ARG A 80 -1.72 -5.47 -24.99
N LEU A 81 -2.55 -5.77 -24.00
CA LEU A 81 -2.10 -6.44 -22.79
C LEU A 81 -1.72 -7.88 -23.17
N VAL A 82 -0.43 -8.18 -23.26
CA VAL A 82 0.01 -9.57 -23.46
C VAL A 82 0.06 -10.25 -22.11
N SER A 83 -1.00 -10.95 -21.76
CA SER A 83 -0.98 -11.87 -20.63
C SER A 83 0.03 -12.98 -20.88
N ARG A 84 0.99 -13.21 -19.99
CA ARG A 84 1.82 -14.42 -19.99
C ARG A 84 1.06 -15.61 -19.41
N ALA A 85 0.06 -15.35 -18.59
CA ALA A 85 -0.88 -16.37 -18.15
C ALA A 85 -1.92 -16.58 -19.26
N PRO A 86 -2.32 -17.82 -19.55
CA PRO A 86 -3.44 -18.07 -20.43
C PRO A 86 -4.67 -17.32 -19.90
N HIS A 87 -5.52 -16.80 -20.79
CA HIS A 87 -6.80 -16.17 -20.46
C HIS A 87 -7.83 -17.15 -19.85
N ASP A 88 -7.36 -18.21 -19.22
CA ASP A 88 -8.15 -19.31 -18.66
C ASP A 88 -8.51 -19.10 -17.16
N GLY A 89 -8.40 -17.87 -16.66
CA GLY A 89 -8.75 -17.53 -15.28
C GLY A 89 -7.73 -17.98 -14.22
N ARG A 90 -6.54 -18.44 -14.60
CA ARG A 90 -5.49 -18.84 -13.65
C ARG A 90 -4.71 -17.67 -13.06
N ALA A 91 -4.73 -16.52 -13.70
CA ALA A 91 -4.08 -15.33 -13.18
C ALA A 91 -4.72 -14.91 -11.85
N ALA A 92 -3.91 -14.68 -10.81
CA ALA A 92 -4.43 -14.28 -9.49
C ALA A 92 -5.10 -12.89 -9.51
N TRP A 93 -4.69 -12.03 -10.44
CA TRP A 93 -5.32 -10.72 -10.70
C TRP A 93 -5.18 -10.35 -12.17
N GLU A 94 -5.94 -9.37 -12.60
CA GLU A 94 -5.92 -8.79 -13.94
C GLU A 94 -6.15 -7.28 -13.88
N TYR A 95 -5.86 -6.59 -14.98
CA TYR A 95 -6.19 -5.19 -15.13
C TYR A 95 -7.36 -5.05 -16.10
N ILE A 96 -8.43 -4.43 -15.66
CA ILE A 96 -9.62 -4.18 -16.47
C ILE A 96 -9.56 -2.75 -17.00
N ASP A 97 -9.75 -2.59 -18.32
CA ASP A 97 -9.87 -1.29 -18.95
C ASP A 97 -11.25 -0.67 -18.65
N GLU A 98 -11.23 0.38 -17.86
CA GLU A 98 -12.39 1.21 -17.51
C GLU A 98 -12.34 2.60 -18.17
N SER A 99 -11.61 2.75 -19.27
CA SER A 99 -11.47 4.04 -19.98
C SER A 99 -12.81 4.60 -20.47
N HIS A 100 -13.84 3.77 -20.61
CA HIS A 100 -15.21 4.17 -20.93
C HIS A 100 -15.97 4.75 -19.74
N VAL A 101 -15.48 4.57 -18.51
CA VAL A 101 -16.11 5.09 -17.30
C VAL A 101 -15.72 6.55 -17.13
N SER A 102 -16.71 7.44 -16.99
CA SER A 102 -16.44 8.84 -16.64
C SER A 102 -15.89 8.95 -15.21
N GLY A 103 -14.94 9.81 -15.02
CA GLY A 103 -14.34 10.06 -13.70
C GLY A 103 -13.97 11.52 -13.49
N PRO A 104 -13.66 11.93 -12.27
CA PRO A 104 -13.44 13.32 -11.89
C PRO A 104 -12.30 13.99 -12.65
N HIS A 105 -11.31 13.20 -13.08
CA HIS A 105 -10.13 13.75 -13.78
C HIS A 105 -10.23 13.73 -15.31
N GLY A 106 -11.35 13.26 -15.88
CA GLY A 106 -11.49 13.07 -17.32
C GLY A 106 -10.40 12.16 -17.93
N GLY A 107 -10.40 12.00 -19.25
CA GLY A 107 -9.34 11.33 -20.00
C GLY A 107 -9.21 9.81 -19.81
N SER A 108 -8.35 9.22 -20.63
CA SER A 108 -7.99 7.80 -20.63
C SER A 108 -6.46 7.67 -20.82
N PRO A 109 -5.83 6.54 -20.54
CA PRO A 109 -6.44 5.28 -20.09
C PRO A 109 -6.83 5.25 -18.60
N ARG A 110 -7.73 4.33 -18.24
CA ARG A 110 -8.10 4.00 -16.86
C ARG A 110 -8.07 2.50 -16.67
N LEU A 111 -7.20 2.00 -15.83
CA LEU A 111 -7.08 0.58 -15.55
C LEU A 111 -7.33 0.30 -14.07
N ARG A 112 -8.21 -0.65 -13.79
CA ARG A 112 -8.49 -1.12 -12.45
C ARG A 112 -7.89 -2.50 -12.22
N LEU A 113 -7.22 -2.67 -11.08
CA LEU A 113 -6.72 -3.95 -10.61
C LEU A 113 -7.89 -4.79 -10.06
N VAL A 114 -8.04 -6.02 -10.53
CA VAL A 114 -9.08 -6.95 -10.08
C VAL A 114 -8.46 -8.28 -9.72
N PHE A 115 -8.80 -8.80 -8.53
CA PHE A 115 -8.38 -10.12 -8.08
C PHE A 115 -9.45 -11.16 -8.38
N ASN A 116 -9.04 -12.30 -8.96
CA ASN A 116 -9.91 -13.46 -9.03
C ASN A 116 -10.09 -14.11 -7.63
N PRO A 117 -10.95 -15.12 -7.46
CA PRO A 117 -11.17 -15.75 -6.16
C PRO A 117 -9.91 -16.35 -5.52
N HIS A 118 -8.95 -16.84 -6.31
CA HIS A 118 -7.67 -17.33 -5.80
C HIS A 118 -6.79 -16.18 -5.30
N GLY A 119 -6.64 -15.13 -6.10
CA GLY A 119 -5.90 -13.93 -5.71
C GLY A 119 -6.49 -13.25 -4.46
N ARG A 120 -7.83 -13.20 -4.36
CA ARG A 120 -8.51 -12.69 -3.15
C ARG A 120 -8.17 -13.50 -1.90
N LYS A 121 -8.08 -14.83 -1.98
CA LYS A 121 -7.64 -15.67 -0.86
C LYS A 121 -6.21 -15.37 -0.43
N LEU A 122 -5.31 -15.18 -1.38
CA LEU A 122 -3.92 -14.82 -1.10
C LEU A 122 -3.83 -13.46 -0.42
N LEU A 123 -4.53 -12.46 -0.95
CA LEU A 123 -4.58 -11.11 -0.39
C LEU A 123 -5.14 -11.14 1.04
N ALA A 124 -6.25 -11.81 1.27
CA ALA A 124 -6.83 -11.97 2.60
C ALA A 124 -5.88 -12.70 3.57
N GLY A 125 -5.07 -13.63 3.07
CA GLY A 125 -4.02 -14.30 3.85
C GLY A 125 -2.94 -13.33 4.31
N ILE A 126 -2.51 -12.43 3.42
CA ILE A 126 -1.55 -11.36 3.74
C ILE A 126 -2.13 -10.40 4.79
N HIS A 127 -3.35 -9.90 4.59
CA HIS A 127 -3.99 -9.00 5.54
C HIS A 127 -4.07 -9.64 6.95
N ARG A 128 -4.48 -10.91 7.04
CA ARG A 128 -4.52 -11.64 8.32
C ARG A 128 -3.14 -11.81 8.94
N SER A 129 -2.09 -12.00 8.14
CA SER A 129 -0.72 -12.08 8.67
C SER A 129 -0.29 -10.80 9.37
N TRP A 130 -0.73 -9.62 8.90
CA TRP A 130 -0.47 -8.35 9.58
C TRP A 130 -1.11 -8.31 10.97
N GLY A 131 -2.36 -8.76 11.09
CA GLY A 131 -3.04 -8.89 12.38
C GLY A 131 -2.29 -9.82 13.34
N GLN A 132 -1.74 -10.92 12.84
CA GLN A 132 -0.94 -11.84 13.66
C GLN A 132 0.38 -11.22 14.14
N HIS A 133 1.09 -10.48 13.27
CA HIS A 133 2.30 -9.76 13.68
C HIS A 133 1.99 -8.74 14.79
N LEU A 134 0.91 -7.97 14.62
CA LEU A 134 0.46 -7.01 15.64
C LEU A 134 0.08 -7.72 16.94
N ALA A 135 -0.69 -8.82 16.89
CA ALA A 135 -1.07 -9.58 18.08
C ALA A 135 0.13 -10.16 18.84
N LEU A 136 1.26 -10.40 18.15
CA LEU A 136 2.53 -10.81 18.75
C LEU A 136 3.36 -9.61 19.29
N GLY A 137 2.86 -8.38 19.14
CA GLY A 137 3.51 -7.17 19.65
C GLY A 137 4.44 -6.47 18.66
N THR A 138 4.44 -6.85 17.37
CA THR A 138 5.25 -6.20 16.34
C THR A 138 4.57 -4.93 15.84
N ASN A 139 5.27 -3.79 15.85
CA ASN A 139 4.78 -2.57 15.21
C ASN A 139 4.92 -2.68 13.68
N LEU A 140 3.95 -2.16 12.93
CA LEU A 140 3.94 -2.25 11.47
C LEU A 140 3.83 -0.90 10.77
N VAL A 141 4.60 -0.74 9.69
CA VAL A 141 4.34 0.23 8.61
C VAL A 141 3.74 -0.55 7.45
N ILE A 142 2.49 -0.27 7.11
CA ILE A 142 1.70 -1.01 6.12
C ILE A 142 1.53 -0.15 4.87
N ASP A 143 2.19 -0.52 3.79
CA ASP A 143 2.05 0.10 2.47
C ASP A 143 0.86 -0.50 1.74
N HIS A 144 -0.26 0.20 1.69
CA HIS A 144 -1.49 -0.31 1.09
C HIS A 144 -2.06 0.62 0.02
N PHE A 145 -2.97 0.03 -0.73
CA PHE A 145 -3.83 0.67 -1.70
C PHE A 145 -5.26 0.18 -1.46
N LEU A 146 -6.05 0.96 -0.74
CA LEU A 146 -7.43 0.62 -0.41
C LEU A 146 -8.34 0.96 -1.59
N GLN A 147 -8.44 0.05 -2.54
CA GLN A 147 -9.16 0.28 -3.78
C GLN A 147 -10.66 0.41 -3.62
N ASP A 148 -11.24 -0.31 -2.67
CA ASP A 148 -12.69 -0.37 -2.45
C ASP A 148 -13.06 -0.51 -0.97
N GLU A 149 -14.34 -0.36 -0.68
CA GLU A 149 -14.90 -0.44 0.67
C GLU A 149 -14.64 -1.80 1.31
N GLU A 150 -14.72 -2.89 0.55
CA GLU A 150 -14.50 -4.25 1.06
C GLU A 150 -13.07 -4.40 1.59
N TRP A 151 -12.06 -3.91 0.86
CA TRP A 151 -10.66 -3.97 1.31
C TRP A 151 -10.42 -3.08 2.53
N LYS A 152 -11.03 -1.90 2.55
CA LYS A 152 -10.96 -0.98 3.69
C LYS A 152 -11.49 -1.66 4.95
N GLU A 153 -12.71 -2.20 4.91
CA GLU A 153 -13.33 -2.82 6.07
C GLU A 153 -12.58 -4.09 6.51
N GLU A 154 -12.11 -4.91 5.56
CA GLU A 154 -11.29 -6.10 5.87
C GLU A 154 -10.01 -5.70 6.62
N VAL A 155 -9.25 -4.75 6.08
CA VAL A 155 -7.97 -4.33 6.68
C VAL A 155 -8.20 -3.66 8.03
N LEU A 156 -9.09 -2.68 8.10
CA LEU A 156 -9.35 -1.97 9.36
C LEU A 156 -9.94 -2.90 10.43
N GLY A 157 -10.78 -3.86 10.05
CA GLY A 157 -11.30 -4.89 10.95
C GLY A 157 -10.16 -5.72 11.57
N ILE A 158 -9.26 -6.25 10.74
CA ILE A 158 -8.09 -7.02 11.17
C ILE A 158 -7.19 -6.21 12.11
N LEU A 159 -6.92 -4.94 11.77
CA LEU A 159 -6.09 -4.08 12.60
C LEU A 159 -6.73 -3.78 13.96
N ARG A 160 -8.04 -3.51 14.01
CA ARG A 160 -8.78 -3.31 15.25
C ARG A 160 -8.80 -4.57 16.12
N ASP A 161 -9.07 -5.72 15.53
CA ASP A 161 -9.13 -7.00 16.22
C ASP A 161 -7.79 -7.42 16.83
N SER A 162 -6.68 -6.95 16.25
CA SER A 162 -5.33 -7.19 16.79
C SER A 162 -5.03 -6.40 18.08
N GLY A 163 -5.88 -5.44 18.48
CA GLY A 163 -5.65 -4.55 19.62
C GLY A 163 -4.58 -3.48 19.38
N ALA A 164 -4.15 -3.29 18.14
CA ALA A 164 -3.17 -2.26 17.78
C ALA A 164 -3.76 -0.84 17.85
N ARG A 165 -2.90 0.12 18.15
CA ARG A 165 -3.18 1.53 17.94
C ARG A 165 -2.98 1.83 16.45
N ILE A 166 -4.03 2.23 15.77
CA ILE A 166 -3.99 2.50 14.32
C ILE A 166 -3.65 3.98 14.10
N PHE A 167 -2.70 4.24 13.20
CA PHE A 167 -2.38 5.57 12.70
C PHE A 167 -2.50 5.56 11.18
N PHE A 168 -3.45 6.33 10.65
CA PHE A 168 -3.85 6.24 9.28
C PHE A 168 -3.37 7.44 8.45
N ILE A 169 -2.55 7.19 7.44
CA ILE A 169 -1.90 8.19 6.60
C ILE A 169 -2.47 8.18 5.19
N GLY A 170 -2.92 9.34 4.71
CA GLY A 170 -3.30 9.56 3.30
C GLY A 170 -2.15 10.17 2.51
N VAL A 171 -1.72 9.50 1.44
CA VAL A 171 -0.70 10.01 0.51
C VAL A 171 -1.37 10.48 -0.76
N PHE A 172 -1.31 11.78 -1.01
CA PHE A 172 -1.89 12.45 -2.17
C PHE A 172 -0.80 12.90 -3.14
N CYS A 173 -1.16 12.97 -4.42
CA CYS A 173 -0.32 13.53 -5.47
C CYS A 173 -1.23 14.01 -6.59
N SER A 174 -0.83 15.04 -7.34
CA SER A 174 -1.62 15.46 -8.49
C SER A 174 -1.65 14.38 -9.58
N VAL A 175 -2.79 14.23 -10.26
CA VAL A 175 -2.96 13.22 -11.32
C VAL A 175 -1.90 13.36 -12.40
N THR A 176 -1.59 14.59 -12.81
CA THR A 176 -0.54 14.86 -13.81
C THR A 176 0.82 14.31 -13.38
N GLU A 177 1.18 14.48 -12.10
CA GLU A 177 2.44 13.96 -11.57
C GLU A 177 2.40 12.45 -11.40
N LEU A 178 1.27 11.89 -10.99
CA LEU A 178 1.06 10.44 -10.93
C LEU A 178 1.31 9.78 -12.28
N GLU A 179 0.72 10.31 -13.34
CA GLU A 179 0.87 9.80 -14.71
C GLU A 179 2.30 9.97 -15.23
N ARG A 180 2.93 11.13 -14.95
CA ARG A 180 4.34 11.33 -15.28
C ARG A 180 5.23 10.30 -14.62
N ARG A 181 5.01 10.01 -13.33
CA ARG A 181 5.78 9.00 -12.58
C ARG A 181 5.48 7.58 -13.06
N GLU A 182 4.23 7.30 -13.43
CA GLU A 182 3.83 6.01 -13.98
C GLU A 182 4.53 5.74 -15.30
N ALA A 183 4.58 6.74 -16.20
CA ALA A 183 5.25 6.62 -17.50
C ALA A 183 6.76 6.35 -17.36
N ILE A 184 7.43 7.03 -16.42
CA ILE A 184 8.88 6.83 -16.17
C ILE A 184 9.17 5.45 -15.56
N ARG A 185 8.27 4.92 -14.72
CA ARG A 185 8.44 3.60 -14.10
C ARG A 185 8.39 2.45 -15.09
N GLY A 186 7.72 2.61 -16.24
CA GLY A 186 7.68 1.60 -17.30
C GLY A 186 9.04 1.24 -17.86
N ASP A 187 10.07 2.08 -17.63
CA ASP A 187 11.42 1.92 -18.17
C ASP A 187 12.38 1.15 -17.23
N GLY A 188 11.93 0.68 -16.06
CA GLY A 188 12.82 0.04 -15.08
C GLY A 188 12.21 -1.12 -14.31
N ALA A 189 12.94 -1.83 -13.52
CA ALA A 189 12.83 -2.99 -12.61
C ALA A 189 11.50 -3.79 -12.49
N PHE A 190 10.35 -3.26 -12.92
CA PHE A 190 9.10 -3.97 -13.16
C PHE A 190 8.65 -3.66 -14.57
N GLU A 191 9.23 -4.36 -15.54
CA GLU A 191 8.74 -4.32 -16.91
C GLU A 191 7.23 -4.47 -16.92
N GLY A 192 6.52 -3.39 -17.28
CA GLY A 192 5.15 -3.49 -17.70
C GLY A 192 4.06 -3.15 -16.71
N ARG A 193 4.17 -2.12 -15.86
CA ARG A 193 2.96 -1.53 -15.27
C ARG A 193 2.21 -0.75 -16.36
N PRO A 194 0.91 -1.01 -16.55
CA PRO A 194 0.15 -0.33 -17.59
C PRO A 194 -0.08 1.14 -17.23
N LEU A 195 -0.09 2.00 -18.23
CA LEU A 195 -0.56 3.38 -18.08
C LEU A 195 -2.05 3.39 -17.73
N GLY A 196 -2.44 4.30 -16.84
CA GLY A 196 -3.82 4.48 -16.42
C GLY A 196 -4.20 3.81 -15.09
N LEU A 197 -3.31 2.99 -14.52
CA LEU A 197 -3.49 2.45 -13.18
C LEU A 197 -3.39 3.57 -12.14
N ALA A 198 -2.45 4.50 -12.30
CA ALA A 198 -2.26 5.61 -11.37
C ALA A 198 -3.50 6.50 -11.30
N ARG A 199 -4.06 6.91 -12.44
CA ARG A 199 -5.29 7.70 -12.53
C ARG A 199 -6.47 7.00 -11.86
N ARG A 200 -6.72 5.74 -12.25
CA ARG A 200 -7.86 4.99 -11.73
C ARG A 200 -7.72 4.67 -10.24
N SER A 201 -6.51 4.39 -9.78
CA SER A 201 -6.27 4.17 -8.36
C SER A 201 -6.47 5.43 -7.51
N ASP A 202 -6.17 6.62 -8.04
CA ASP A 202 -6.43 7.89 -7.36
C ASP A 202 -7.92 8.15 -7.18
N GLU A 203 -8.71 7.87 -8.21
CA GLU A 203 -10.17 7.99 -8.17
C GLU A 203 -10.82 7.03 -7.14
N LEU A 204 -10.19 5.90 -6.86
CA LEU A 204 -10.75 4.85 -6.01
C LEU A 204 -10.25 4.90 -4.56
N CYS A 205 -8.95 5.02 -4.35
CA CYS A 205 -8.36 4.79 -3.04
C CYS A 205 -8.71 5.83 -1.97
N HIS A 206 -9.21 6.99 -2.35
CA HIS A 206 -9.61 8.07 -1.45
C HIS A 206 -11.15 8.27 -1.38
N ALA A 207 -11.92 7.41 -2.06
CA ALA A 207 -13.38 7.58 -2.22
C ALA A 207 -14.23 7.06 -1.05
N HIS A 208 -13.63 6.43 -0.02
CA HIS A 208 -14.35 5.61 0.96
C HIS A 208 -14.44 6.25 2.36
N ASP A 209 -14.82 7.51 2.48
CA ASP A 209 -14.95 8.22 3.77
C ASP A 209 -13.81 7.92 4.75
N LEU A 210 -12.56 8.10 4.29
CA LEU A 210 -11.37 7.76 5.03
C LEU A 210 -10.99 8.92 5.96
N ALA A 211 -11.12 8.71 7.27
CA ALA A 211 -10.62 9.64 8.26
C ALA A 211 -9.11 9.42 8.48
N TYR A 212 -8.28 10.12 7.74
CA TYR A 212 -6.83 10.10 7.93
C TYR A 212 -6.43 10.90 9.17
N ASP A 213 -5.50 10.36 9.97
CA ASP A 213 -4.87 11.12 11.07
C ASP A 213 -3.95 12.21 10.53
N ILE A 214 -3.33 11.97 9.37
CA ILE A 214 -2.50 12.94 8.65
C ILE A 214 -2.54 12.67 7.14
N THR A 215 -2.39 13.73 6.35
CA THR A 215 -2.20 13.62 4.90
C THR A 215 -0.90 14.29 4.48
N VAL A 216 -0.24 13.70 3.49
CA VAL A 216 0.97 14.26 2.86
C VAL A 216 0.78 14.39 1.35
N ARG A 217 1.39 15.41 0.74
CA ARG A 217 1.30 15.68 -0.70
C ARG A 217 2.68 15.59 -1.33
N THR A 218 2.93 14.51 -2.04
CA THR A 218 4.26 14.18 -2.58
C THR A 218 4.67 14.99 -3.82
N ASN A 219 3.80 15.78 -4.38
CA ASN A 219 4.16 16.77 -5.38
C ASN A 219 4.60 18.12 -4.79
N ASP A 220 4.27 18.38 -3.52
CA ASP A 220 4.52 19.66 -2.83
C ASP A 220 5.63 19.53 -1.78
N GLN A 221 5.97 18.31 -1.37
CA GLN A 221 6.92 18.00 -0.31
C GLN A 221 7.92 16.94 -0.75
N THR A 222 9.13 17.05 -0.26
CA THR A 222 10.13 15.98 -0.36
C THR A 222 9.76 14.79 0.52
N THR A 223 10.38 13.64 0.28
CA THR A 223 10.21 12.46 1.14
C THR A 223 10.60 12.74 2.59
N ALA A 224 11.69 13.46 2.81
CA ALA A 224 12.17 13.81 4.15
C ALA A 224 11.17 14.73 4.90
N GLU A 225 10.67 15.76 4.25
CA GLU A 225 9.65 16.66 4.81
C GLU A 225 8.36 15.91 5.13
N SER A 226 7.93 15.01 4.25
CA SER A 226 6.74 14.17 4.48
C SER A 226 6.93 13.27 5.70
N VAL A 227 8.09 12.63 5.84
CA VAL A 227 8.42 11.77 6.99
C VAL A 227 8.44 12.56 8.29
N GLU A 228 9.10 13.71 8.35
CA GLU A 228 9.13 14.52 9.57
C GLU A 228 7.73 15.06 9.94
N THR A 229 6.90 15.40 8.96
CA THR A 229 5.49 15.76 9.16
C THR A 229 4.71 14.60 9.82
N ILE A 230 4.91 13.37 9.34
CA ILE A 230 4.29 12.16 9.90
C ILE A 230 4.79 11.92 11.33
N ILE A 231 6.09 11.98 11.57
CA ILE A 231 6.69 11.78 12.89
C ILE A 231 6.15 12.80 13.90
N ALA A 232 6.04 14.07 13.52
CA ALA A 232 5.47 15.10 14.36
C ALA A 232 4.00 14.80 14.71
N ALA A 233 3.19 14.37 13.75
CA ALA A 233 1.80 13.98 13.97
C ALA A 233 1.69 12.75 14.90
N MET A 234 2.55 11.74 14.73
CA MET A 234 2.61 10.57 15.61
C MET A 234 2.97 10.93 17.06
N ARG A 235 3.91 11.87 17.25
CA ARG A 235 4.24 12.39 18.59
C ARG A 235 3.04 13.10 19.23
N ASN A 236 2.34 13.94 18.46
CA ASN A 236 1.14 14.64 18.94
C ASN A 236 0.01 13.66 19.31
N ALA A 237 -0.08 12.53 18.63
CA ALA A 237 -1.00 11.44 18.93
C ALA A 237 -0.51 10.53 20.09
N GLY A 238 0.66 10.80 20.68
CA GLY A 238 1.25 10.01 21.76
C GLY A 238 1.64 8.57 21.32
N LEU A 239 1.99 8.40 20.06
CA LEU A 239 2.44 7.11 19.51
C LEU A 239 3.96 6.94 19.58
N LEU A 240 4.67 8.05 19.67
CA LEU A 240 6.13 8.14 19.85
C LEU A 240 6.44 9.01 21.07
N THR A 241 7.45 8.61 21.81
CA THR A 241 8.02 9.40 22.92
C THR A 241 9.08 10.36 22.42
#